data_2903007ffaac3745c5c5d7b123a17bdd
#
_entry.id   2903007ffaac3745c5c5d7b123a17bdd
#
_cell.length_a   1.000
_cell.length_b   1.000
_cell.length_c   1.000
_cell.angle_alpha   90.00
_cell.angle_beta   90.00
_cell.angle_gamma   90.00
#
_symmetry.space_group_name_H-M   'P 1'
#
loop_
_entity.id
_entity.type
_entity.pdbx_description
1 polymer ?
#
loop_
_entity_poly.entity_id
_entity_poly.type
_entity_poly.pdbx_seq_one_letter_code
_entity_poly.pdbx_strand_id
1 'polypeptide(L)'
;MQTLAAKKEHNYLVVTSPVAPALTDTNVQWAEVNKMQVAQSFASHDVEQARKKVLGVTDVSCFQRYGFKGPQAEKWATEHALAIPIKPNAWTLSNPHTLVLRLGGSEFLVEDQFRGKTTQQLASDFLRVRGVYKVPRADAAFILSGSAVLNLFSELCALDLRPSALLENDLMMTQVAGISATVLRQTIDGETLYRIWCDGTYGASMWNALLEIANELGGGAVGIASYQY
;
A
#
# COMPACT_ATOMS: atom_id res chain seq x y z
N MET A 1 -32.34 -26.73 37.34
CA MET A 1 -30.93 -26.29 37.26
C MET A 1 -30.55 -26.26 35.81
N GLN A 2 -30.66 -25.09 35.16
CA GLN A 2 -30.22 -24.87 33.80
C GLN A 2 -28.85 -24.20 33.85
N THR A 3 -27.85 -24.91 33.32
CA THR A 3 -26.48 -24.43 33.25
C THR A 3 -26.37 -23.43 32.11
N LEU A 4 -26.19 -22.15 32.41
CA LEU A 4 -25.85 -21.12 31.44
C LEU A 4 -24.41 -21.39 30.96
N ALA A 5 -24.27 -21.86 29.73
CA ALA A 5 -23.00 -21.89 29.05
C ALA A 5 -22.61 -20.44 28.69
N ALA A 6 -21.65 -19.88 29.41
CA ALA A 6 -21.04 -18.61 29.07
C ALA A 6 -20.38 -18.70 27.71
N LYS A 7 -20.91 -18.01 26.70
CA LYS A 7 -20.22 -17.73 25.45
C LYS A 7 -18.93 -16.97 25.80
N LYS A 8 -17.78 -17.62 25.63
CA LYS A 8 -16.50 -16.92 25.60
C LYS A 8 -16.51 -16.02 24.35
N GLU A 9 -16.80 -14.75 24.54
CA GLU A 9 -16.47 -13.71 23.56
C GLU A 9 -14.94 -13.68 23.46
N HIS A 10 -14.43 -14.20 22.36
CA HIS A 10 -13.03 -14.01 22.00
C HIS A 10 -12.89 -12.55 21.61
N ASN A 11 -12.38 -11.73 22.50
CA ASN A 11 -11.97 -10.36 22.23
C ASN A 11 -10.74 -10.43 21.29
N TYR A 12 -10.99 -10.56 20.00
CA TYR A 12 -9.93 -10.41 19.01
C TYR A 12 -9.51 -8.96 18.99
N LEU A 13 -8.22 -8.71 19.23
CA LEU A 13 -7.65 -7.39 18.99
C LEU A 13 -7.84 -7.06 17.50
N VAL A 14 -8.69 -6.09 17.23
CA VAL A 14 -8.91 -5.61 15.87
C VAL A 14 -7.70 -4.77 15.48
N VAL A 15 -7.01 -5.18 14.43
CA VAL A 15 -5.93 -4.38 13.84
C VAL A 15 -6.59 -3.26 13.02
N THR A 16 -6.28 -2.02 13.34
CA THR A 16 -6.74 -0.86 12.58
C THR A 16 -5.64 -0.37 11.64
N SER A 17 -6.03 0.25 10.53
CA SER A 17 -5.07 0.91 9.64
C SER A 17 -4.25 1.96 10.38
N PRO A 18 -2.97 2.17 10.03
CA PRO A 18 -2.16 3.29 10.50
C PRO A 18 -2.76 4.67 10.23
N VAL A 19 -3.71 4.74 9.31
CA VAL A 19 -4.45 5.98 8.97
C VAL A 19 -5.63 6.22 9.91
N ALA A 20 -6.17 5.19 10.55
CA ALA A 20 -7.38 5.28 11.37
C ALA A 20 -7.40 6.45 12.39
N PRO A 21 -6.29 6.81 13.05
CA PRO A 21 -6.29 7.96 13.97
C PRO A 21 -6.60 9.32 13.29
N ALA A 22 -6.41 9.43 11.99
CA ALA A 22 -6.74 10.63 11.22
C ALA A 22 -8.18 10.64 10.68
N LEU A 23 -8.88 9.50 10.73
CA LEU A 23 -10.24 9.36 10.19
C LEU A 23 -11.27 9.72 11.25
N THR A 24 -11.52 11.02 11.41
CA THR A 24 -12.46 11.57 12.40
C THR A 24 -13.88 11.76 11.86
N ASP A 25 -14.09 11.58 10.55
CA ASP A 25 -15.40 11.70 9.90
C ASP A 25 -16.32 10.54 10.34
N THR A 26 -17.52 10.88 10.79
CA THR A 26 -18.53 9.92 11.23
C THR A 26 -19.21 9.17 10.06
N ASN A 27 -19.03 9.63 8.83
CA ASN A 27 -19.63 9.02 7.62
C ASN A 27 -18.79 7.91 7.03
N VAL A 28 -17.59 7.63 7.56
CA VAL A 28 -16.71 6.56 7.07
C VAL A 28 -17.40 5.20 7.24
N GLN A 29 -17.57 4.48 6.15
CA GLN A 29 -17.95 3.08 6.20
C GLN A 29 -16.68 2.23 6.34
N TRP A 30 -16.68 1.30 7.27
CA TRP A 30 -15.53 0.46 7.57
C TRP A 30 -15.72 -0.95 7.02
N ALA A 31 -14.63 -1.56 6.54
CA ALA A 31 -14.58 -2.98 6.20
C ALA A 31 -13.35 -3.63 6.81
N GLU A 32 -13.44 -4.94 7.05
CA GLU A 32 -12.29 -5.75 7.41
C GLU A 32 -11.68 -6.37 6.15
N VAL A 33 -10.43 -6.01 5.86
CA VAL A 33 -9.64 -6.57 4.76
C VAL A 33 -8.33 -7.10 5.32
N ASN A 34 -8.03 -8.37 5.08
CA ASN A 34 -6.82 -9.03 5.58
C ASN A 34 -6.62 -8.88 7.11
N LYS A 35 -7.71 -8.95 7.88
CA LYS A 35 -7.76 -8.76 9.35
C LYS A 35 -7.44 -7.34 9.82
N MET A 36 -7.48 -6.35 8.94
CA MET A 36 -7.31 -4.94 9.26
C MET A 36 -8.59 -4.18 8.94
N GLN A 37 -9.04 -3.33 9.85
CA GLN A 37 -10.12 -2.39 9.58
C GLN A 37 -9.61 -1.20 8.77
N VAL A 38 -10.23 -0.95 7.64
CA VAL A 38 -9.91 0.13 6.71
C VAL A 38 -11.18 0.83 6.26
N ALA A 39 -11.04 2.06 5.79
CA ALA A 39 -12.16 2.81 5.22
C ALA A 39 -12.62 2.17 3.90
N GLN A 40 -13.83 1.63 3.90
CA GLN A 40 -14.47 1.06 2.71
C GLN A 40 -14.95 2.15 1.76
N SER A 41 -15.60 3.18 2.31
CA SER A 41 -16.06 4.36 1.59
C SER A 41 -16.16 5.57 2.51
N PHE A 42 -16.05 6.77 1.95
CA PHE A 42 -16.20 8.07 2.62
C PHE A 42 -17.45 8.81 2.15
N ALA A 43 -17.96 8.48 0.96
CA ALA A 43 -19.08 9.13 0.33
C ALA A 43 -19.83 8.14 -0.60
N SER A 44 -20.83 8.63 -1.33
CA SER A 44 -21.45 7.82 -2.36
C SER A 44 -20.47 7.45 -3.47
N HIS A 45 -20.74 6.34 -4.16
CA HIS A 45 -19.90 5.84 -5.25
C HIS A 45 -19.60 6.93 -6.30
N ASP A 46 -20.63 7.68 -6.73
CA ASP A 46 -20.46 8.71 -7.75
C ASP A 46 -19.53 9.85 -7.31
N VAL A 47 -19.64 10.25 -6.04
CA VAL A 47 -18.75 11.27 -5.45
C VAL A 47 -17.31 10.77 -5.40
N GLU A 48 -17.09 9.53 -4.95
CA GLU A 48 -15.74 8.96 -4.91
C GLU A 48 -15.16 8.76 -6.32
N GLN A 49 -15.96 8.35 -7.29
CA GLN A 49 -15.52 8.26 -8.69
C GLN A 49 -15.17 9.63 -9.27
N ALA A 50 -15.88 10.69 -8.91
CA ALA A 50 -15.53 12.05 -9.30
C ALA A 50 -14.19 12.49 -8.67
N ARG A 51 -13.99 12.24 -7.36
CA ARG A 51 -12.72 12.50 -6.66
C ARG A 51 -11.57 11.73 -7.31
N LYS A 52 -11.77 10.43 -7.59
CA LYS A 52 -10.79 9.55 -8.21
C LYS A 52 -10.27 10.07 -9.55
N LYS A 53 -11.13 10.72 -10.35
CA LYS A 53 -10.74 11.32 -11.63
C LYS A 53 -9.89 12.58 -11.49
N VAL A 54 -10.10 13.36 -10.44
CA VAL A 54 -9.36 14.61 -10.17
C VAL A 54 -8.13 14.31 -9.34
N LEU A 55 -8.33 13.87 -8.10
CA LEU A 55 -7.27 13.43 -7.19
C LEU A 55 -7.89 12.59 -6.06
N GLY A 56 -7.86 11.29 -6.21
CA GLY A 56 -8.29 10.35 -5.17
C GLY A 56 -7.13 9.94 -4.28
N VAL A 57 -7.34 9.95 -2.97
CA VAL A 57 -6.40 9.42 -1.96
C VAL A 57 -7.03 8.23 -1.28
N THR A 58 -6.42 7.05 -1.38
CA THR A 58 -6.93 5.81 -0.81
C THR A 58 -5.91 5.14 0.09
N ASP A 59 -6.32 4.76 1.28
CA ASP A 59 -5.54 3.93 2.19
C ASP A 59 -5.64 2.45 1.79
N VAL A 60 -4.50 1.85 1.48
CA VAL A 60 -4.35 0.43 1.17
C VAL A 60 -3.37 -0.28 2.11
N SER A 61 -3.24 0.23 3.33
CA SER A 61 -2.35 -0.34 4.36
C SER A 61 -2.70 -1.79 4.71
N CYS A 62 -3.93 -2.22 4.45
CA CYS A 62 -4.40 -3.59 4.62
C CYS A 62 -3.83 -4.61 3.62
N PHE A 63 -3.13 -4.19 2.57
CA PHE A 63 -2.48 -5.13 1.66
C PHE A 63 -1.38 -5.88 2.38
N GLN A 64 -1.34 -7.20 2.17
CA GLN A 64 -0.36 -8.04 2.85
C GLN A 64 1.02 -7.87 2.25
N ARG A 65 2.05 -7.76 3.12
CA ARG A 65 3.43 -7.53 2.73
C ARG A 65 4.36 -8.57 3.33
N TYR A 66 5.38 -8.91 2.56
CA TYR A 66 6.47 -9.76 2.99
C TYR A 66 7.79 -9.16 2.55
N GLY A 67 8.59 -8.72 3.53
CA GLY A 67 9.93 -8.19 3.30
C GLY A 67 11.00 -9.25 3.57
N PHE A 68 12.02 -9.29 2.74
CA PHE A 68 13.19 -10.14 2.95
C PHE A 68 14.43 -9.51 2.34
N LYS A 69 15.60 -9.86 2.91
CA LYS A 69 16.89 -9.37 2.43
C LYS A 69 18.01 -10.36 2.71
N GLY A 70 19.18 -10.11 2.11
CA GLY A 70 20.40 -10.86 2.37
C GLY A 70 21.09 -11.38 1.12
N PRO A 71 22.32 -11.92 1.25
CA PRO A 71 23.13 -12.32 0.09
C PRO A 71 22.53 -13.47 -0.73
N GLN A 72 21.58 -14.24 -0.18
CA GLN A 72 20.88 -15.31 -0.88
C GLN A 72 19.42 -14.94 -1.21
N ALA A 73 19.00 -13.69 -0.97
CA ALA A 73 17.62 -13.25 -1.12
C ALA A 73 17.10 -13.38 -2.56
N GLU A 74 17.90 -13.01 -3.55
CA GLU A 74 17.55 -13.10 -4.97
C GLU A 74 17.37 -14.56 -5.42
N LYS A 75 18.30 -15.43 -5.04
CA LYS A 75 18.22 -16.86 -5.34
C LYS A 75 16.98 -17.49 -4.70
N TRP A 76 16.76 -17.20 -3.42
CA TRP A 76 15.59 -17.70 -2.67
C TRP A 76 14.28 -17.27 -3.32
N ALA A 77 14.17 -16.01 -3.72
CA ALA A 77 12.98 -15.49 -4.38
C ALA A 77 12.71 -16.20 -5.74
N THR A 78 13.78 -16.45 -6.53
CA THR A 78 13.67 -17.18 -7.79
C THR A 78 13.22 -18.64 -7.58
N GLU A 79 13.71 -19.30 -6.52
CA GLU A 79 13.29 -20.66 -6.14
C GLU A 79 11.81 -20.71 -5.72
N HIS A 80 11.24 -19.57 -5.28
CA HIS A 80 9.81 -19.42 -4.97
C HIS A 80 9.00 -18.83 -6.15
N ALA A 81 9.54 -18.92 -7.36
CA ALA A 81 8.90 -18.48 -8.59
C ALA A 81 8.48 -17.00 -8.61
N LEU A 82 9.15 -16.14 -7.83
CA LEU A 82 8.92 -14.70 -7.90
C LEU A 82 9.62 -14.11 -9.13
N ALA A 83 8.89 -13.34 -9.90
CA ALA A 83 9.49 -12.43 -10.87
C ALA A 83 10.21 -11.30 -10.11
N ILE A 84 11.53 -11.13 -10.36
CA ILE A 84 12.35 -10.16 -9.64
C ILE A 84 12.82 -9.08 -10.61
N PRO A 85 12.72 -7.79 -10.22
CA PRO A 85 13.32 -6.71 -11.01
C PRO A 85 14.83 -6.90 -11.15
N ILE A 86 15.34 -6.67 -12.36
CA ILE A 86 16.78 -6.87 -12.70
C ILE A 86 17.66 -5.87 -11.92
N LYS A 87 17.22 -4.61 -11.81
CA LYS A 87 17.98 -3.53 -11.17
C LYS A 87 17.37 -3.14 -9.81
N PRO A 88 18.15 -2.62 -8.86
CA PRO A 88 17.63 -1.96 -7.67
C PRO A 88 16.75 -0.75 -8.03
N ASN A 89 15.91 -0.33 -7.10
CA ASN A 89 14.93 0.75 -7.27
C ASN A 89 14.00 0.50 -8.47
N ALA A 90 13.54 -0.73 -8.59
CA ALA A 90 12.61 -1.15 -9.62
C ALA A 90 11.53 -2.07 -9.05
N TRP A 91 10.44 -2.21 -9.79
CA TRP A 91 9.33 -3.08 -9.43
C TRP A 91 8.85 -3.90 -10.63
N THR A 92 8.16 -4.99 -10.37
CA THR A 92 7.48 -5.81 -11.38
C THR A 92 6.26 -6.49 -10.77
N LEU A 93 5.37 -6.98 -11.61
CA LEU A 93 4.32 -7.90 -11.20
C LEU A 93 4.82 -9.34 -11.32
N SER A 94 4.80 -10.09 -10.23
CA SER A 94 5.07 -11.54 -10.24
C SER A 94 3.86 -12.33 -10.78
N ASN A 95 2.68 -11.81 -10.53
CA ASN A 95 1.40 -12.23 -11.11
C ASN A 95 0.44 -11.02 -11.06
N PRO A 96 -0.78 -11.08 -11.63
CA PRO A 96 -1.69 -9.94 -11.68
C PRO A 96 -2.02 -9.29 -10.33
N HIS A 97 -1.82 -10.02 -9.22
CA HIS A 97 -2.18 -9.57 -7.87
C HIS A 97 -0.98 -9.42 -6.93
N THR A 98 0.25 -9.63 -7.41
CA THR A 98 1.44 -9.58 -6.56
C THR A 98 2.50 -8.67 -7.14
N LEU A 99 2.78 -7.60 -6.42
CA LEU A 99 3.82 -6.63 -6.72
C LEU A 99 5.13 -7.04 -6.03
N VAL A 100 6.24 -6.98 -6.73
CA VAL A 100 7.59 -7.21 -6.20
C VAL A 100 8.43 -5.96 -6.42
N LEU A 101 8.91 -5.38 -5.33
CA LEU A 101 9.81 -4.23 -5.33
C LEU A 101 11.21 -4.69 -4.96
N ARG A 102 12.22 -4.31 -5.73
CA ARG A 102 13.64 -4.43 -5.38
C ARG A 102 14.11 -3.10 -4.82
N LEU A 103 14.15 -3.00 -3.48
CA LEU A 103 14.48 -1.76 -2.77
C LEU A 103 15.99 -1.48 -2.74
N GLY A 104 16.80 -2.51 -2.95
CA GLY A 104 18.26 -2.43 -2.93
C GLY A 104 18.90 -3.59 -3.64
N GLY A 105 20.22 -3.73 -3.53
CA GLY A 105 20.96 -4.83 -4.16
C GLY A 105 20.46 -6.22 -3.75
N SER A 106 20.04 -6.36 -2.50
CA SER A 106 19.63 -7.64 -1.90
C SER A 106 18.41 -7.50 -0.98
N GLU A 107 17.60 -6.46 -1.14
CA GLU A 107 16.40 -6.22 -0.32
C GLU A 107 15.16 -6.13 -1.21
N PHE A 108 14.12 -6.87 -0.81
CA PHE A 108 12.88 -7.02 -1.55
C PHE A 108 11.67 -6.84 -0.66
N LEU A 109 10.62 -6.25 -1.25
CA LEU A 109 9.28 -6.17 -0.70
C LEU A 109 8.32 -6.83 -1.68
N VAL A 110 7.55 -7.79 -1.20
CA VAL A 110 6.42 -8.39 -1.93
C VAL A 110 5.14 -7.88 -1.32
N GLU A 111 4.23 -7.39 -2.13
CA GLU A 111 2.91 -6.94 -1.70
C GLU A 111 1.82 -7.65 -2.50
N ASP A 112 0.91 -8.30 -1.78
CA ASP A 112 -0.31 -8.83 -2.37
C ASP A 112 -1.40 -7.77 -2.36
N GLN A 113 -1.91 -7.46 -3.54
CA GLN A 113 -3.12 -6.69 -3.73
C GLN A 113 -4.36 -7.57 -3.42
N PHE A 114 -5.56 -7.08 -3.69
CA PHE A 114 -6.78 -7.90 -3.57
C PHE A 114 -6.60 -9.25 -4.27
N ARG A 115 -6.99 -10.34 -3.62
CA ARG A 115 -6.90 -11.73 -4.10
C ARG A 115 -5.49 -12.33 -4.20
N GLY A 116 -4.42 -11.58 -3.92
CA GLY A 116 -3.06 -12.12 -3.84
C GLY A 116 -2.90 -13.06 -2.63
N LYS A 117 -2.08 -14.10 -2.79
CA LYS A 117 -1.78 -15.08 -1.72
C LYS A 117 -0.31 -15.41 -1.61
N THR A 118 0.53 -14.74 -2.39
CA THR A 118 1.96 -14.99 -2.48
C THR A 118 2.66 -14.69 -1.16
N THR A 119 2.33 -13.60 -0.50
CA THR A 119 2.92 -13.23 0.80
C THR A 119 2.64 -14.26 1.88
N GLN A 120 1.43 -14.85 1.87
CA GLN A 120 1.05 -15.92 2.81
C GLN A 120 1.85 -17.19 2.53
N GLN A 121 2.05 -17.57 1.27
CA GLN A 121 2.86 -18.71 0.86
C GLN A 121 4.31 -18.51 1.30
N LEU A 122 4.91 -17.37 0.97
CA LEU A 122 6.28 -17.03 1.39
C LEU A 122 6.45 -17.06 2.91
N ALA A 123 5.45 -16.64 3.67
CA ALA A 123 5.48 -16.69 5.12
C ALA A 123 5.41 -18.10 5.67
N SER A 124 4.65 -19.02 5.03
CA SER A 124 4.54 -20.43 5.41
C SER A 124 5.79 -21.22 5.05
N ASP A 125 6.40 -20.89 3.90
CA ASP A 125 7.54 -21.64 3.35
C ASP A 125 8.89 -21.13 3.87
N PHE A 126 8.87 -20.04 4.67
CA PHE A 126 10.07 -19.46 5.26
C PHE A 126 10.63 -20.40 6.35
N LEU A 127 11.36 -21.39 5.93
CA LEU A 127 12.33 -22.07 6.79
C LEU A 127 13.57 -21.17 6.92
N ARG A 128 14.27 -21.23 8.07
CA ARG A 128 15.51 -20.47 8.27
C ARG A 128 16.54 -20.82 7.21
N VAL A 129 16.56 -20.03 6.13
CA VAL A 129 17.54 -20.18 5.04
C VAL A 129 18.76 -19.34 5.37
N ARG A 130 19.95 -19.93 5.36
CA ARG A 130 21.20 -19.19 5.60
C ARG A 130 21.38 -18.10 4.54
N GLY A 131 21.54 -16.86 4.99
CA GLY A 131 21.75 -15.71 4.11
C GLY A 131 20.47 -15.09 3.56
N VAL A 132 19.28 -15.49 4.08
CA VAL A 132 18.00 -14.81 3.87
C VAL A 132 17.42 -14.41 5.21
N TYR A 133 17.05 -13.14 5.34
CA TYR A 133 16.55 -12.57 6.58
C TYR A 133 15.19 -11.92 6.31
N LYS A 134 14.20 -12.28 7.10
CA LYS A 134 12.88 -11.64 7.06
C LYS A 134 12.98 -10.20 7.53
N VAL A 135 12.34 -9.29 6.81
CA VAL A 135 12.18 -7.88 7.17
C VAL A 135 10.71 -7.66 7.54
N PRO A 136 10.37 -7.44 8.82
CA PRO A 136 9.00 -7.10 9.21
C PRO A 136 8.53 -5.83 8.47
N ARG A 137 7.28 -5.83 8.00
CA ARG A 137 6.67 -4.70 7.28
C ARG A 137 5.38 -4.31 7.96
N ALA A 138 5.31 -3.05 8.39
CA ALA A 138 4.14 -2.43 9.00
C ALA A 138 3.90 -1.04 8.38
N ASP A 139 4.03 -0.99 7.04
CA ASP A 139 3.94 0.26 6.30
C ASP A 139 2.49 0.77 6.25
N ALA A 140 2.33 2.09 6.33
CA ALA A 140 1.19 2.77 5.75
C ALA A 140 1.38 2.82 4.22
N ALA A 141 0.32 2.55 3.48
CA ALA A 141 0.37 2.53 2.03
C ALA A 141 -0.84 3.21 1.41
N PHE A 142 -0.58 3.93 0.32
CA PHE A 142 -1.57 4.77 -0.34
C PHE A 142 -1.59 4.53 -1.84
N ILE A 143 -2.78 4.69 -2.43
CA ILE A 143 -2.98 4.87 -3.86
C ILE A 143 -3.41 6.32 -4.10
N LEU A 144 -2.74 6.98 -5.03
CA LEU A 144 -3.16 8.26 -5.59
C LEU A 144 -3.59 8.07 -7.04
N SER A 145 -4.74 8.61 -7.41
CA SER A 145 -5.30 8.53 -8.75
C SER A 145 -5.78 9.90 -9.23
N GLY A 146 -5.91 10.05 -10.53
CA GLY A 146 -6.49 11.23 -11.15
C GLY A 146 -5.49 12.18 -11.78
N SER A 147 -6.03 13.18 -12.47
CA SER A 147 -5.27 14.09 -13.33
C SER A 147 -4.38 15.07 -12.56
N ALA A 148 -4.69 15.36 -11.28
CA ALA A 148 -3.97 16.34 -10.47
C ALA A 148 -2.91 15.71 -9.54
N VAL A 149 -2.59 14.40 -9.66
CA VAL A 149 -1.59 13.73 -8.81
C VAL A 149 -0.22 14.40 -8.91
N LEU A 150 0.19 14.83 -10.11
CA LEU A 150 1.49 15.49 -10.27
C LEU A 150 1.51 16.90 -9.65
N ASN A 151 0.37 17.58 -9.58
CA ASN A 151 0.27 18.88 -8.89
C ASN A 151 0.46 18.68 -7.38
N LEU A 152 -0.17 17.64 -6.79
CA LEU A 152 0.07 17.26 -5.39
C LEU A 152 1.56 16.99 -5.14
N PHE A 153 2.21 16.19 -5.98
CA PHE A 153 3.63 15.92 -5.79
C PHE A 153 4.53 17.15 -5.94
N SER A 154 4.16 18.12 -6.78
CA SER A 154 4.93 19.36 -6.91
C SER A 154 4.97 20.18 -5.61
N GLU A 155 4.01 19.98 -4.71
CA GLU A 155 3.95 20.64 -3.39
C GLU A 155 4.59 19.79 -2.29
N LEU A 156 4.47 18.46 -2.36
CA LEU A 156 4.88 17.57 -1.28
C LEU A 156 6.20 16.85 -1.50
N CYS A 157 6.77 16.85 -2.70
CA CYS A 157 7.97 16.12 -3.06
C CYS A 157 8.94 16.96 -3.87
N ALA A 158 10.21 16.98 -3.45
CA ALA A 158 11.26 17.73 -4.17
C ALA A 158 11.73 17.05 -5.47
N LEU A 159 11.39 15.77 -5.67
CA LEU A 159 11.79 15.03 -6.86
C LEU A 159 10.73 15.14 -7.96
N ASP A 160 11.19 15.11 -9.20
CA ASP A 160 10.33 15.00 -10.37
C ASP A 160 9.78 13.58 -10.49
N LEU A 161 8.47 13.44 -10.31
CA LEU A 161 7.75 12.16 -10.41
C LEU A 161 6.94 12.03 -11.70
N ARG A 162 7.17 12.92 -12.68
CA ARG A 162 6.53 12.81 -14.00
C ARG A 162 6.99 11.53 -14.71
N PRO A 163 6.19 11.01 -15.65
CA PRO A 163 6.53 9.79 -16.41
C PRO A 163 7.89 9.84 -17.12
N SER A 164 8.41 11.04 -17.43
CA SER A 164 9.73 11.24 -18.01
C SER A 164 10.89 11.03 -17.04
N ALA A 165 10.64 11.16 -15.74
CA ALA A 165 11.64 11.01 -14.67
C ALA A 165 11.44 9.74 -13.84
N LEU A 166 10.19 9.38 -13.53
CA LEU A 166 9.83 8.09 -12.94
C LEU A 166 9.33 7.16 -14.04
N LEU A 167 10.24 6.42 -14.63
CA LEU A 167 9.94 5.52 -15.74
C LEU A 167 9.04 4.36 -15.29
N GLU A 168 8.45 3.66 -16.25
CA GLU A 168 7.70 2.44 -15.97
C GLU A 168 8.61 1.39 -15.34
N ASN A 169 8.09 0.69 -14.33
CA ASN A 169 8.83 -0.28 -13.51
C ASN A 169 9.97 0.29 -12.65
N ASP A 170 10.19 1.60 -12.62
CA ASP A 170 11.08 2.22 -11.65
C ASP A 170 10.32 2.61 -10.37
N LEU A 171 11.03 2.68 -9.26
CA LEU A 171 10.55 3.27 -8.02
C LEU A 171 11.56 4.30 -7.51
N MET A 172 11.06 5.27 -6.76
CA MET A 172 11.90 6.27 -6.09
C MET A 172 11.74 6.17 -4.58
N MET A 173 12.86 6.15 -3.86
CA MET A 173 12.90 6.36 -2.41
C MET A 173 13.24 7.83 -2.17
N THR A 174 12.30 8.56 -1.57
CA THR A 174 12.36 10.01 -1.41
C THR A 174 11.66 10.45 -0.13
N GLN A 175 11.40 11.74 -0.01
CA GLN A 175 10.50 12.30 1.00
C GLN A 175 9.25 12.85 0.32
N VAL A 176 8.09 12.53 0.89
CA VAL A 176 6.80 13.12 0.58
C VAL A 176 6.28 13.77 1.85
N ALA A 177 5.94 15.04 1.82
CA ALA A 177 5.55 15.83 3.01
C ALA A 177 6.58 15.73 4.15
N GLY A 178 7.90 15.65 3.83
CA GLY A 178 8.97 15.48 4.80
C GLY A 178 9.11 14.07 5.39
N ILE A 179 8.27 13.11 4.99
CA ILE A 179 8.26 11.73 5.47
C ILE A 179 8.97 10.84 4.45
N SER A 180 9.92 10.00 4.91
CA SER A 180 10.59 9.02 4.05
C SER A 180 9.59 8.06 3.43
N ALA A 181 9.58 7.97 2.12
CA ALA A 181 8.61 7.19 1.36
C ALA A 181 9.24 6.49 0.15
N THR A 182 8.65 5.37 -0.22
CA THR A 182 8.87 4.73 -1.52
C THR A 182 7.69 5.09 -2.42
N VAL A 183 7.97 5.55 -3.63
CA VAL A 183 6.97 5.96 -4.61
C VAL A 183 7.20 5.19 -5.90
N LEU A 184 6.13 4.71 -6.51
CA LEU A 184 6.16 4.17 -7.87
C LEU A 184 4.90 4.59 -8.64
N ARG A 185 4.98 4.49 -9.94
CA ARG A 185 3.87 4.66 -10.88
C ARG A 185 3.48 3.30 -11.45
N GLN A 186 2.20 3.01 -11.47
CA GLN A 186 1.63 1.76 -11.98
C GLN A 186 0.43 2.08 -12.88
N THR A 187 0.30 1.40 -14.02
CA THR A 187 -0.89 1.47 -14.86
C THR A 187 -1.74 0.22 -14.62
N ILE A 188 -2.99 0.41 -14.20
CA ILE A 188 -3.96 -0.66 -14.00
C ILE A 188 -5.20 -0.31 -14.83
N ASP A 189 -5.64 -1.22 -15.71
CA ASP A 189 -6.81 -1.04 -16.59
C ASP A 189 -6.84 0.29 -17.35
N GLY A 190 -5.65 0.77 -17.77
CA GLY A 190 -5.49 2.04 -18.49
C GLY A 190 -5.46 3.28 -17.59
N GLU A 191 -5.67 3.13 -16.28
CA GLU A 191 -5.57 4.22 -15.31
C GLU A 191 -4.15 4.26 -14.72
N THR A 192 -3.52 5.44 -14.76
CA THR A 192 -2.24 5.66 -14.10
C THR A 192 -2.44 5.98 -12.63
N LEU A 193 -1.85 5.18 -11.79
CA LEU A 193 -1.88 5.29 -10.33
C LEU A 193 -0.48 5.53 -9.79
N TYR A 194 -0.38 6.29 -8.70
CA TYR A 194 0.85 6.39 -7.91
C TYR A 194 0.66 5.66 -6.58
N ARG A 195 1.66 4.88 -6.21
CA ARG A 195 1.69 4.12 -4.97
C ARG A 195 2.73 4.73 -4.05
N ILE A 196 2.36 4.88 -2.76
CA ILE A 196 3.26 5.41 -1.73
C ILE A 196 3.29 4.42 -0.57
N TRP A 197 4.48 4.14 -0.05
CA TRP A 197 4.70 3.42 1.21
C TRP A 197 5.57 4.26 2.13
N CYS A 198 5.18 4.38 3.38
CA CYS A 198 6.00 4.97 4.44
C CYS A 198 5.89 4.13 5.72
N ASP A 199 6.72 4.41 6.71
CA ASP A 199 6.60 3.77 8.02
C ASP A 199 5.19 4.01 8.59
N GLY A 200 4.56 2.97 9.13
CA GLY A 200 3.19 3.03 9.63
C GLY A 200 2.98 4.06 10.75
N THR A 201 4.03 4.41 11.50
CA THR A 201 3.95 5.45 12.54
C THR A 201 3.62 6.83 11.97
N TYR A 202 3.90 7.05 10.69
CA TYR A 202 3.58 8.29 9.97
C TYR A 202 2.27 8.20 9.16
N GLY A 203 1.54 7.09 9.23
CA GLY A 203 0.33 6.87 8.43
C GLY A 203 -0.69 8.00 8.52
N ALA A 204 -1.05 8.41 9.73
CA ALA A 204 -1.99 9.50 9.96
C ALA A 204 -1.46 10.86 9.45
N SER A 205 -0.17 11.14 9.66
CA SER A 205 0.45 12.40 9.20
C SER A 205 0.53 12.45 7.67
N MET A 206 0.92 11.36 7.03
CA MET A 206 0.96 11.25 5.56
C MET A 206 -0.45 11.43 4.97
N TRP A 207 -1.46 10.73 5.53
CA TRP A 207 -2.85 10.88 5.12
C TRP A 207 -3.32 12.32 5.15
N ASN A 208 -3.10 13.02 6.26
CA ASN A 208 -3.53 14.41 6.42
C ASN A 208 -2.87 15.31 5.37
N ALA A 209 -1.56 15.18 5.16
CA ALA A 209 -0.85 15.99 4.17
C ALA A 209 -1.34 15.72 2.73
N LEU A 210 -1.55 14.46 2.37
CA LEU A 210 -2.07 14.09 1.05
C LEU A 210 -3.51 14.61 0.86
N LEU A 211 -4.34 14.47 1.90
CA LEU A 211 -5.75 14.84 1.83
C LEU A 211 -5.97 16.36 1.80
N GLU A 212 -5.13 17.14 2.51
CA GLU A 212 -5.15 18.60 2.48
C GLU A 212 -5.02 19.12 1.05
N ILE A 213 -3.94 18.73 0.36
CA ILE A 213 -3.71 19.12 -1.03
C ILE A 213 -4.78 18.53 -1.98
N ALA A 214 -5.21 17.27 -1.73
CA ALA A 214 -6.24 16.67 -2.56
C ALA A 214 -7.55 17.47 -2.51
N ASN A 215 -7.97 17.92 -1.34
CA ASN A 215 -9.18 18.73 -1.17
C ASN A 215 -9.04 20.11 -1.87
N GLU A 216 -7.88 20.76 -1.74
CA GLU A 216 -7.61 22.04 -2.41
C GLU A 216 -7.69 21.93 -3.94
N LEU A 217 -7.24 20.79 -4.48
CA LEU A 217 -7.28 20.52 -5.93
C LEU A 217 -8.63 19.98 -6.42
N GLY A 218 -9.64 19.87 -5.53
CA GLY A 218 -10.99 19.40 -5.89
C GLY A 218 -11.16 17.89 -5.92
N GLY A 219 -10.21 17.17 -5.35
CA GLY A 219 -10.25 15.72 -5.11
C GLY A 219 -10.73 15.37 -3.71
N GLY A 220 -10.15 14.32 -3.11
CA GLY A 220 -10.42 13.95 -1.72
C GLY A 220 -10.26 12.48 -1.41
N ALA A 221 -10.72 12.10 -0.22
CA ALA A 221 -10.69 10.72 0.25
C ALA A 221 -11.56 9.80 -0.63
N VAL A 222 -11.00 8.63 -0.94
CA VAL A 222 -11.65 7.57 -1.72
C VAL A 222 -11.46 6.26 -0.95
N GLY A 223 -12.54 5.54 -0.72
CA GLY A 223 -12.51 4.27 -0.01
C GLY A 223 -11.93 3.13 -0.84
N ILE A 224 -11.47 2.08 -0.14
CA ILE A 224 -10.83 0.94 -0.78
C ILE A 224 -11.77 0.19 -1.74
N ALA A 225 -13.10 0.29 -1.54
CA ALA A 225 -14.09 -0.32 -2.42
C ALA A 225 -14.00 0.18 -3.87
N SER A 226 -13.50 1.40 -4.09
CA SER A 226 -13.32 1.98 -5.43
C SER A 226 -12.19 1.33 -6.25
N TYR A 227 -11.42 0.39 -5.66
CA TYR A 227 -10.31 -0.35 -6.29
C TYR A 227 -10.49 -1.88 -6.17
N GLN A 228 -11.63 -2.36 -5.72
CA GLN A 228 -11.96 -3.78 -5.69
C GLN A 228 -12.48 -4.18 -7.08
N TYR A 229 -11.61 -4.75 -7.90
CA TYR A 229 -11.91 -5.34 -9.21
C TYR A 229 -12.02 -6.85 -9.13
#